data_7e62bb8138a4fd486c58831be9ca35b0
#
_entry.id   7e62bb8138a4fd486c58831be9ca35b0
#
_cell.length_a   1.000
_cell.length_b   1.000
_cell.length_c   1.000
_cell.angle_alpha   90.00
_cell.angle_beta   90.00
_cell.angle_gamma   90.00
#
_symmetry.space_group_name_H-M   'P 1'
#
loop_
_entity.id
_entity.type
_entity.pdbx_description
1 polymer ?
#
loop_
_entity_poly.entity_id
_entity_poly.type
_entity_poly.pdbx_seq_one_letter_code
_entity_poly.pdbx_strand_id
1 'polypeptide(L)'
;MNTPNKSDQELEDRLASRFLDVLIRAGLILAMIMLCFQIFSPFLTLMAWAMILAINLYPLHRSLAAKLGGKQGLSATLIVGISIVLLAWPTAVLMSSLGDSIQQLVSDVKSNSLQIPAPRPSVAEWPLVGKKLHGLWSNAHADLPALIQSMQPKIGDLAKGALGFVASIGGGLLQFVASLIIAGIMMAFGEGGARSMQAISERFVGPERGGEFTKLSTATIRAVAQGVI
;
A
#
# COMPACT_ATOMS: atom_id res chain seq x y z
N MET A 1 24.87 44.73 47.84
CA MET A 1 24.94 44.36 46.44
C MET A 1 25.99 43.30 46.32
N ASN A 2 25.55 42.00 46.23
CA ASN A 2 26.51 40.90 46.05
C ASN A 2 26.90 40.84 44.57
N THR A 3 28.11 41.15 44.26
CA THR A 3 28.71 40.90 42.92
C THR A 3 28.85 39.38 42.79
N PRO A 4 28.32 38.77 41.73
CA PRO A 4 28.48 37.34 41.53
C PRO A 4 29.96 36.99 41.39
N ASN A 5 30.38 35.96 42.10
CA ASN A 5 31.75 35.48 42.13
C ASN A 5 32.15 35.01 40.73
N LYS A 6 33.32 35.41 40.27
CA LYS A 6 33.86 35.06 38.93
C LYS A 6 33.87 33.54 38.69
N SER A 7 34.04 32.74 39.74
CA SER A 7 34.00 31.28 39.68
C SER A 7 32.61 30.70 39.42
N ASP A 8 31.55 31.38 39.83
CA ASP A 8 30.18 30.93 39.60
C ASP A 8 29.74 31.21 38.15
N GLN A 9 30.17 32.34 37.60
CA GLN A 9 29.93 32.66 36.17
C GLN A 9 30.68 31.69 35.23
N GLU A 10 31.94 31.36 35.51
CA GLU A 10 32.70 30.38 34.72
C GLU A 10 32.09 28.97 34.79
N LEU A 11 31.49 28.58 35.90
CA LEU A 11 30.77 27.31 36.07
C LEU A 11 29.45 27.29 35.26
N GLU A 12 28.69 28.39 35.31
CA GLU A 12 27.46 28.55 34.55
C GLU A 12 27.72 28.51 33.03
N ASP A 13 28.75 29.19 32.54
CA ASP A 13 29.13 29.20 31.13
C ASP A 13 29.63 27.83 30.65
N ARG A 14 30.36 27.08 31.48
CA ARG A 14 30.79 25.69 31.17
C ARG A 14 29.63 24.72 31.18
N LEU A 15 28.67 24.87 32.09
CA LEU A 15 27.46 24.04 32.13
C LEU A 15 26.56 24.35 30.94
N ALA A 16 26.36 25.62 30.61
CA ALA A 16 25.57 26.04 29.46
C ALA A 16 26.15 25.54 28.14
N SER A 17 27.48 25.63 27.96
CA SER A 17 28.15 25.16 26.73
C SER A 17 28.09 23.63 26.60
N ARG A 18 28.24 22.87 27.71
CA ARG A 18 28.07 21.41 27.68
C ARG A 18 26.63 20.99 27.39
N PHE A 19 25.67 21.72 27.95
CA PHE A 19 24.25 21.45 27.71
C PHE A 19 23.87 21.72 26.24
N LEU A 20 24.39 22.80 25.66
CA LEU A 20 24.24 23.11 24.24
C LEU A 20 24.87 22.04 23.33
N ASP A 21 26.07 21.56 23.67
CA ASP A 21 26.77 20.53 22.91
C ASP A 21 25.98 19.18 22.92
N VAL A 22 25.43 18.82 24.10
CA VAL A 22 24.57 17.64 24.23
C VAL A 22 23.28 17.80 23.44
N LEU A 23 22.62 18.98 23.50
CA LEU A 23 21.41 19.29 22.76
C LEU A 23 21.63 19.24 21.24
N ILE A 24 22.74 19.81 20.76
CA ILE A 24 23.10 19.79 19.33
C ILE A 24 23.35 18.34 18.87
N ARG A 25 24.09 17.56 19.64
CA ARG A 25 24.33 16.13 19.32
C ARG A 25 23.05 15.32 19.33
N ALA A 26 22.23 15.50 20.35
CA ALA A 26 20.93 14.81 20.45
C ALA A 26 20.00 15.21 19.29
N GLY A 27 19.93 16.51 18.96
CA GLY A 27 19.19 17.03 17.82
C GLY A 27 19.65 16.48 16.47
N LEU A 28 20.96 16.38 16.27
CA LEU A 28 21.58 15.81 15.09
C LEU A 28 21.27 14.31 14.94
N ILE A 29 21.36 13.56 16.02
CA ILE A 29 21.01 12.13 16.04
C ILE A 29 19.52 11.95 15.74
N LEU A 30 18.66 12.74 16.35
CA LEU A 30 17.22 12.70 16.13
C LEU A 30 16.84 13.06 14.69
N ALA A 31 17.46 14.09 14.13
CA ALA A 31 17.29 14.47 12.73
C ALA A 31 17.74 13.35 11.78
N MET A 32 18.87 12.71 12.08
CA MET A 32 19.39 11.60 11.29
C MET A 32 18.47 10.37 11.36
N ILE A 33 17.92 10.06 12.53
CA ILE A 33 16.91 8.99 12.70
C ILE A 33 15.65 9.31 11.90
N MET A 34 15.17 10.55 11.95
CA MET A 34 13.98 10.99 11.19
C MET A 34 14.20 10.86 9.68
N LEU A 35 15.35 11.31 9.19
CA LEU A 35 15.72 11.18 7.77
C LEU A 35 15.79 9.71 7.34
N CYS A 36 16.46 8.88 8.14
CA CYS A 36 16.51 7.44 7.88
C CYS A 36 15.09 6.83 7.84
N PHE A 37 14.25 7.16 8.82
CA PHE A 37 12.87 6.66 8.87
C PHE A 37 12.07 7.10 7.64
N GLN A 38 12.19 8.35 7.22
CA GLN A 38 11.50 8.87 6.06
C GLN A 38 11.92 8.18 4.76
N ILE A 39 13.22 7.89 4.61
CA ILE A 39 13.75 7.18 3.44
C ILE A 39 13.31 5.70 3.46
N PHE A 40 13.32 5.06 4.63
CA PHE A 40 12.99 3.64 4.75
C PHE A 40 11.49 3.36 4.82
N SER A 41 10.66 4.35 5.18
CA SER A 41 9.21 4.19 5.36
C SER A 41 8.51 3.48 4.18
N PRO A 42 8.72 3.85 2.90
CA PRO A 42 8.10 3.15 1.78
C PRO A 42 8.58 1.69 1.64
N PHE A 43 9.82 1.41 2.01
CA PHE A 43 10.37 0.05 1.98
C PHE A 43 9.79 -0.83 3.09
N LEU A 44 9.48 -0.25 4.26
CA LEU A 44 8.84 -0.98 5.35
C LEU A 44 7.46 -1.52 4.93
N THR A 45 6.70 -0.74 4.21
CA THR A 45 5.40 -1.16 3.67
C THR A 45 5.56 -2.31 2.68
N LEU A 46 6.53 -2.23 1.76
CA LEU A 46 6.85 -3.32 0.84
C LEU A 46 7.26 -4.60 1.57
N MET A 47 8.12 -4.47 2.58
CA MET A 47 8.57 -5.61 3.39
C MET A 47 7.43 -6.24 4.19
N ALA A 48 6.54 -5.44 4.78
CA ALA A 48 5.39 -5.94 5.51
C ALA A 48 4.48 -6.76 4.59
N TRP A 49 4.13 -6.24 3.42
CA TRP A 49 3.35 -6.96 2.42
C TRP A 49 4.06 -8.22 1.92
N ALA A 50 5.37 -8.13 1.65
CA ALA A 50 6.16 -9.28 1.23
C ALA A 50 6.16 -10.39 2.29
N MET A 51 6.28 -10.04 3.56
CA MET A 51 6.25 -11.00 4.67
C MET A 51 4.89 -11.69 4.80
N ILE A 52 3.80 -10.92 4.70
CA ILE A 52 2.42 -11.47 4.72
C ILE A 52 2.23 -12.45 3.55
N LEU A 53 2.64 -12.04 2.33
CA LEU A 53 2.55 -12.89 1.14
C LEU A 53 3.41 -14.15 1.27
N ALA A 54 4.65 -14.02 1.75
CA ALA A 54 5.54 -15.15 1.95
C ALA A 54 4.95 -16.19 2.91
N ILE A 55 4.40 -15.75 4.05
CA ILE A 55 3.80 -16.63 5.05
C ILE A 55 2.58 -17.36 4.48
N ASN A 56 1.71 -16.66 3.75
CA ASN A 56 0.51 -17.24 3.17
C ASN A 56 0.82 -18.21 2.01
N LEU A 57 1.79 -17.87 1.17
CA LEU A 57 2.19 -18.68 0.02
C LEU A 57 3.17 -19.81 0.39
N TYR A 58 3.77 -19.77 1.58
CA TYR A 58 4.76 -20.75 2.02
C TYR A 58 4.27 -22.20 1.98
N PRO A 59 3.04 -22.56 2.45
CA PRO A 59 2.56 -23.93 2.36
C PRO A 59 2.43 -24.41 0.91
N LEU A 60 1.99 -23.54 0.00
CA LEU A 60 1.92 -23.84 -1.43
C LEU A 60 3.33 -24.03 -2.02
N HIS A 61 4.26 -23.15 -1.67
CA HIS A 61 5.66 -23.23 -2.06
C HIS A 61 6.29 -24.56 -1.63
N ARG A 62 6.11 -24.96 -0.37
CA ARG A 62 6.65 -26.21 0.16
C ARG A 62 6.09 -27.43 -0.56
N SER A 63 4.77 -27.45 -0.82
CA SER A 63 4.12 -28.52 -1.57
C SER A 63 4.65 -28.63 -3.01
N LEU A 64 4.83 -27.48 -3.68
CA LEU A 64 5.34 -27.44 -5.04
C LEU A 64 6.84 -27.80 -5.09
N ALA A 65 7.64 -27.32 -4.15
CA ALA A 65 9.06 -27.66 -4.04
C ALA A 65 9.27 -29.17 -3.86
N ALA A 66 8.45 -29.83 -3.04
CA ALA A 66 8.48 -31.29 -2.87
C ALA A 66 8.21 -32.04 -4.19
N LYS A 67 7.26 -31.56 -5.00
CA LYS A 67 6.97 -32.13 -6.33
C LYS A 67 8.07 -31.85 -7.37
N LEU A 68 8.83 -30.77 -7.21
CA LEU A 68 9.92 -30.38 -8.09
C LEU A 68 11.30 -30.93 -7.65
N GLY A 69 11.31 -31.98 -6.84
CA GLY A 69 12.55 -32.60 -6.39
C GLY A 69 13.37 -31.74 -5.42
N GLY A 70 12.71 -30.93 -4.60
CA GLY A 70 13.36 -30.08 -3.58
C GLY A 70 13.93 -28.77 -4.08
N LYS A 71 13.67 -28.39 -5.34
CA LYS A 71 14.20 -27.14 -5.94
C LYS A 71 13.42 -25.93 -5.43
N GLN A 72 13.82 -25.39 -4.29
CA GLN A 72 13.17 -24.25 -3.62
C GLN A 72 13.07 -23.00 -4.53
N GLY A 73 14.16 -22.62 -5.20
CA GLY A 73 14.17 -21.45 -6.09
C GLY A 73 13.18 -21.56 -7.26
N LEU A 74 13.12 -22.74 -7.93
CA LEU A 74 12.17 -22.95 -9.03
C LEU A 74 10.72 -22.89 -8.56
N SER A 75 10.41 -23.49 -7.41
CA SER A 75 9.08 -23.43 -6.82
C SER A 75 8.66 -21.99 -6.51
N ALA A 76 9.55 -21.20 -5.89
CA ALA A 76 9.29 -19.81 -5.59
C ALA A 76 9.06 -18.97 -6.87
N THR A 77 9.91 -19.13 -7.89
CA THR A 77 9.79 -18.43 -9.17
C THR A 77 8.48 -18.77 -9.89
N LEU A 78 8.08 -20.03 -9.90
CA LEU A 78 6.81 -20.45 -10.50
C LEU A 78 5.60 -19.85 -9.78
N ILE A 79 5.58 -19.88 -8.45
CA ILE A 79 4.48 -19.30 -7.67
C ILE A 79 4.39 -17.80 -7.90
N VAL A 80 5.52 -17.09 -7.83
CA VAL A 80 5.57 -15.64 -8.07
C VAL A 80 5.11 -15.34 -9.50
N GLY A 81 5.62 -16.04 -10.50
CA GLY A 81 5.24 -15.84 -11.89
C GLY A 81 3.74 -16.06 -12.15
N ILE A 82 3.20 -17.18 -11.66
CA ILE A 82 1.76 -17.48 -11.77
C ILE A 82 0.92 -16.42 -11.05
N SER A 83 1.33 -16.01 -9.84
CA SER A 83 0.61 -15.00 -9.07
C SER A 83 0.63 -13.63 -9.76
N ILE A 84 1.76 -13.25 -10.37
CA ILE A 84 1.86 -12.01 -11.16
C ILE A 84 0.90 -12.06 -12.36
N VAL A 85 0.94 -13.14 -13.14
CA VAL A 85 0.08 -13.28 -14.31
C VAL A 85 -1.40 -13.27 -13.91
N LEU A 86 -1.76 -14.04 -12.88
CA LEU A 86 -3.14 -14.15 -12.39
C LEU A 86 -3.70 -12.81 -11.90
N LEU A 87 -2.85 -11.95 -11.34
CA LEU A 87 -3.27 -10.64 -10.86
C LEU A 87 -3.16 -9.56 -11.94
N ALA A 88 -2.05 -9.51 -12.65
CA ALA A 88 -1.78 -8.46 -13.62
C ALA A 88 -2.69 -8.54 -14.85
N TRP A 89 -2.98 -9.75 -15.34
CA TRP A 89 -3.83 -9.93 -16.51
C TRP A 89 -5.24 -9.35 -16.34
N PRO A 90 -6.06 -9.77 -15.33
CA PRO A 90 -7.39 -9.21 -15.17
C PRO A 90 -7.36 -7.73 -14.81
N THR A 91 -6.35 -7.29 -14.04
CA THR A 91 -6.20 -5.87 -13.71
C THR A 91 -5.90 -5.03 -14.96
N ALA A 92 -5.03 -5.48 -15.85
CA ALA A 92 -4.73 -4.80 -17.10
C ALA A 92 -5.98 -4.68 -18.01
N VAL A 93 -6.76 -5.76 -18.12
CA VAL A 93 -8.01 -5.77 -18.89
C VAL A 93 -9.03 -4.79 -18.31
N LEU A 94 -9.20 -4.78 -16.98
CA LEU A 94 -10.09 -3.83 -16.33
C LEU A 94 -9.63 -2.38 -16.49
N MET A 95 -8.33 -2.14 -16.39
CA MET A 95 -7.72 -0.82 -16.56
C MET A 95 -7.92 -0.27 -17.98
N SER A 96 -7.66 -1.08 -19.01
CA SER A 96 -7.87 -0.67 -20.40
C SER A 96 -9.35 -0.36 -20.65
N SER A 97 -10.25 -1.25 -20.20
CA SER A 97 -11.70 -1.06 -20.35
C SER A 97 -12.21 0.20 -19.66
N LEU A 98 -11.73 0.49 -18.45
CA LEU A 98 -12.08 1.72 -17.72
C LEU A 98 -11.53 2.96 -18.43
N GLY A 99 -10.27 2.91 -18.89
CA GLY A 99 -9.65 4.00 -19.62
C GLY A 99 -10.38 4.33 -20.91
N ASP A 100 -10.74 3.32 -21.70
CA ASP A 100 -11.48 3.46 -22.93
C ASP A 100 -12.89 4.04 -22.66
N SER A 101 -13.59 3.53 -21.63
CA SER A 101 -14.91 4.03 -21.24
C SER A 101 -14.89 5.50 -20.81
N ILE A 102 -13.86 5.92 -20.07
CA ILE A 102 -13.69 7.32 -19.67
C ILE A 102 -13.40 8.21 -20.88
N GLN A 103 -12.53 7.77 -21.79
CA GLN A 103 -12.21 8.52 -23.00
C GLN A 103 -13.42 8.64 -23.92
N GLN A 104 -14.17 7.56 -24.08
CA GLN A 104 -15.40 7.56 -24.86
C GLN A 104 -16.42 8.51 -24.27
N LEU A 105 -16.66 8.47 -22.96
CA LEU A 105 -17.57 9.40 -22.27
C LEU A 105 -17.16 10.87 -22.49
N VAL A 106 -15.86 11.17 -22.35
CA VAL A 106 -15.34 12.54 -22.57
C VAL A 106 -15.51 12.96 -24.03
N SER A 107 -15.31 12.05 -24.98
CA SER A 107 -15.50 12.28 -26.41
C SER A 107 -16.98 12.55 -26.73
N ASP A 108 -17.89 11.73 -26.20
CA ASP A 108 -19.34 11.83 -26.42
C ASP A 108 -19.90 13.13 -25.83
N VAL A 109 -19.36 13.55 -24.64
CA VAL A 109 -19.68 14.85 -24.05
C VAL A 109 -19.21 16.01 -24.93
N LYS A 110 -17.99 15.94 -25.48
CA LYS A 110 -17.42 17.01 -26.33
C LYS A 110 -18.11 17.10 -27.68
N SER A 111 -18.55 15.99 -28.24
CA SER A 111 -19.23 15.92 -29.54
C SER A 111 -20.74 16.14 -29.46
N ASN A 112 -21.29 16.40 -28.30
CA ASN A 112 -22.75 16.49 -28.05
C ASN A 112 -23.50 15.23 -28.54
N SER A 113 -22.85 14.08 -28.61
CA SER A 113 -23.44 12.83 -29.08
C SER A 113 -24.05 11.97 -27.98
N LEU A 114 -23.96 12.41 -26.73
CA LEU A 114 -24.60 11.74 -25.60
C LEU A 114 -26.13 11.69 -25.78
N GLN A 115 -26.65 10.48 -25.89
CA GLN A 115 -28.09 10.24 -25.89
C GLN A 115 -28.49 9.64 -24.56
N ILE A 116 -29.25 10.38 -23.77
CA ILE A 116 -29.87 9.84 -22.55
C ILE A 116 -31.21 9.21 -22.95
N PRO A 117 -31.39 7.89 -22.73
CA PRO A 117 -32.70 7.26 -23.01
C PRO A 117 -33.79 7.90 -22.13
N ALA A 118 -35.02 7.92 -22.67
CA ALA A 118 -36.16 8.47 -21.94
C ALA A 118 -36.33 7.77 -20.57
N PRO A 119 -36.69 8.53 -19.52
CA PRO A 119 -36.87 7.97 -18.20
C PRO A 119 -38.05 6.97 -18.19
N ARG A 120 -37.81 5.79 -17.61
CA ARG A 120 -38.86 4.79 -17.45
C ARG A 120 -39.89 5.27 -16.42
N PRO A 121 -41.19 5.17 -16.68
CA PRO A 121 -42.21 5.61 -15.73
C PRO A 121 -42.13 4.95 -14.36
N SER A 122 -41.65 3.72 -14.31
CA SER A 122 -41.42 2.95 -13.06
C SER A 122 -40.43 3.60 -12.08
N VAL A 123 -39.56 4.47 -12.55
CA VAL A 123 -38.61 5.19 -11.68
C VAL A 123 -39.32 6.24 -10.83
N ALA A 124 -40.43 6.82 -11.33
CA ALA A 124 -41.21 7.81 -10.57
C ALA A 124 -41.88 7.19 -9.33
N GLU A 125 -42.12 5.87 -9.34
CA GLU A 125 -42.80 5.13 -8.27
C GLU A 125 -41.89 4.70 -7.12
N TRP A 126 -40.58 4.93 -7.23
CA TRP A 126 -39.63 4.55 -6.17
C TRP A 126 -39.90 5.38 -4.90
N PRO A 127 -40.00 4.73 -3.71
CA PRO A 127 -40.23 5.43 -2.46
C PRO A 127 -39.06 6.36 -2.13
N LEU A 128 -39.37 7.57 -1.63
CA LEU A 128 -38.47 8.62 -1.16
C LEU A 128 -37.71 9.42 -2.23
N VAL A 129 -37.25 8.83 -3.31
CA VAL A 129 -36.36 9.49 -4.30
C VAL A 129 -36.90 9.49 -5.73
N GLY A 130 -37.95 8.69 -6.05
CA GLY A 130 -38.42 8.46 -7.41
C GLY A 130 -38.81 9.72 -8.15
N LYS A 131 -39.62 10.60 -7.54
CA LYS A 131 -40.05 11.86 -8.16
C LYS A 131 -38.91 12.81 -8.46
N LYS A 132 -37.92 12.92 -7.55
CA LYS A 132 -36.74 13.78 -7.75
C LYS A 132 -35.82 13.21 -8.83
N LEU A 133 -35.60 11.88 -8.83
CA LEU A 133 -34.76 11.20 -9.81
C LEU A 133 -35.40 11.26 -11.21
N HIS A 134 -36.71 11.02 -11.31
CA HIS A 134 -37.45 11.10 -12.58
C HIS A 134 -37.44 12.54 -13.13
N GLY A 135 -37.62 13.56 -12.29
CA GLY A 135 -37.53 14.97 -12.69
C GLY A 135 -36.15 15.37 -13.19
N LEU A 136 -35.10 14.96 -12.49
CA LEU A 136 -33.69 15.17 -12.92
C LEU A 136 -33.41 14.46 -14.25
N TRP A 137 -33.86 13.22 -14.39
CA TRP A 137 -33.69 12.44 -15.61
C TRP A 137 -34.45 13.02 -16.79
N SER A 138 -35.71 13.45 -16.57
CA SER A 138 -36.53 14.09 -17.58
C SER A 138 -35.93 15.42 -18.05
N ASN A 139 -35.41 16.24 -17.13
CA ASN A 139 -34.70 17.47 -17.48
C ASN A 139 -33.42 17.20 -18.26
N ALA A 140 -32.64 16.16 -17.83
CA ALA A 140 -31.47 15.74 -18.53
C ALA A 140 -31.74 15.21 -19.94
N HIS A 141 -32.88 14.56 -20.15
CA HIS A 141 -33.34 14.10 -21.48
C HIS A 141 -33.83 15.24 -22.37
N ALA A 142 -34.51 16.23 -21.79
CA ALA A 142 -35.12 17.33 -22.54
C ALA A 142 -34.13 18.40 -23.00
N ASP A 143 -33.13 18.70 -22.19
CA ASP A 143 -32.16 19.78 -22.45
C ASP A 143 -30.71 19.38 -22.11
N LEU A 144 -30.31 18.25 -22.71
CA LEU A 144 -28.97 17.69 -22.52
C LEU A 144 -27.83 18.66 -22.88
N PRO A 145 -27.92 19.45 -23.98
CA PRO A 145 -26.89 20.41 -24.34
C PRO A 145 -26.62 21.47 -23.27
N ALA A 146 -27.67 22.05 -22.68
CA ALA A 146 -27.55 23.05 -21.63
C ALA A 146 -26.98 22.45 -20.34
N LEU A 147 -27.40 21.22 -20.00
CA LEU A 147 -26.86 20.49 -18.84
C LEU A 147 -25.38 20.17 -19.02
N ILE A 148 -24.98 19.71 -20.20
CA ILE A 148 -23.57 19.43 -20.53
C ILE A 148 -22.71 20.70 -20.43
N GLN A 149 -23.17 21.83 -21.00
CA GLN A 149 -22.46 23.09 -20.92
C GLN A 149 -22.28 23.56 -19.48
N SER A 150 -23.29 23.43 -18.64
CA SER A 150 -23.18 23.80 -17.21
C SER A 150 -22.29 22.88 -16.40
N MET A 151 -22.15 21.61 -16.82
CA MET A 151 -21.34 20.60 -16.13
C MET A 151 -19.95 20.39 -16.76
N GLN A 152 -19.66 21.00 -17.91
CA GLN A 152 -18.38 20.81 -18.62
C GLN A 152 -17.14 20.96 -17.75
N PRO A 153 -17.00 21.98 -16.89
CA PRO A 153 -15.85 22.07 -15.99
C PRO A 153 -15.79 20.91 -14.98
N LYS A 154 -16.94 20.51 -14.43
CA LYS A 154 -17.05 19.40 -13.47
C LYS A 154 -16.76 18.04 -14.11
N ILE A 155 -17.18 17.81 -15.34
CA ILE A 155 -16.91 16.58 -16.09
C ILE A 155 -15.41 16.44 -16.36
N GLY A 156 -14.74 17.54 -16.71
CA GLY A 156 -13.29 17.56 -16.89
C GLY A 156 -12.52 17.19 -15.61
N ASP A 157 -12.95 17.70 -14.48
CA ASP A 157 -12.33 17.39 -13.18
C ASP A 157 -12.63 15.96 -12.72
N LEU A 158 -13.84 15.46 -12.95
CA LEU A 158 -14.21 14.07 -12.70
C LEU A 158 -13.40 13.10 -13.57
N ALA A 159 -13.23 13.42 -14.86
CA ALA A 159 -12.41 12.61 -15.77
C ALA A 159 -10.95 12.58 -15.35
N LYS A 160 -10.37 13.72 -14.95
CA LYS A 160 -9.00 13.78 -14.38
C LYS A 160 -8.89 12.97 -13.10
N GLY A 161 -9.87 13.08 -12.20
CA GLY A 161 -9.93 12.30 -10.97
C GLY A 161 -10.02 10.80 -11.24
N ALA A 162 -10.85 10.39 -12.18
CA ALA A 162 -10.99 8.99 -12.59
C ALA A 162 -9.70 8.45 -13.23
N LEU A 163 -9.05 9.21 -14.12
CA LEU A 163 -7.76 8.85 -14.69
C LEU A 163 -6.65 8.79 -13.62
N GLY A 164 -6.65 9.73 -12.66
CA GLY A 164 -5.74 9.69 -11.51
C GLY A 164 -5.96 8.46 -10.64
N PHE A 165 -7.21 8.05 -10.43
CA PHE A 165 -7.54 6.82 -9.72
C PHE A 165 -7.04 5.57 -10.47
N VAL A 166 -7.26 5.49 -11.78
CA VAL A 166 -6.73 4.41 -12.64
C VAL A 166 -5.20 4.35 -12.54
N ALA A 167 -4.52 5.50 -12.62
CA ALA A 167 -3.07 5.57 -12.46
C ALA A 167 -2.59 5.12 -11.07
N SER A 168 -3.33 5.45 -10.01
CA SER A 168 -3.00 5.03 -8.63
C SER A 168 -3.11 3.51 -8.44
N ILE A 169 -4.09 2.86 -9.09
CA ILE A 169 -4.20 1.39 -9.09
C ILE A 169 -2.99 0.78 -9.80
N GLY A 170 -2.55 1.35 -10.93
CA GLY A 170 -1.33 0.91 -11.62
C GLY A 170 -0.10 0.99 -10.73
N GLY A 171 0.06 2.08 -9.99
CA GLY A 171 1.13 2.25 -8.99
C GLY A 171 1.05 1.22 -7.86
N GLY A 172 -0.16 0.97 -7.32
CA GLY A 172 -0.40 -0.06 -6.31
C GLY A 172 -0.08 -1.47 -6.81
N LEU A 173 -0.41 -1.77 -8.05
CA LEU A 173 -0.08 -3.05 -8.67
C LEU A 173 1.44 -3.26 -8.78
N LEU A 174 2.18 -2.23 -9.21
CA LEU A 174 3.65 -2.29 -9.26
C LEU A 174 4.25 -2.54 -7.87
N GLN A 175 3.74 -1.85 -6.86
CA GLN A 175 4.17 -2.05 -5.47
C GLN A 175 3.85 -3.46 -4.99
N PHE A 176 2.69 -4.00 -5.33
CA PHE A 176 2.31 -5.37 -4.99
C PHE A 176 3.21 -6.40 -5.69
N VAL A 177 3.50 -6.22 -6.98
CA VAL A 177 4.41 -7.08 -7.73
C VAL A 177 5.82 -7.05 -7.11
N ALA A 178 6.31 -5.87 -6.73
CA ALA A 178 7.60 -5.76 -6.03
C ALA A 178 7.59 -6.54 -4.71
N SER A 179 6.52 -6.39 -3.90
CA SER A 179 6.35 -7.16 -2.65
C SER A 179 6.29 -8.67 -2.91
N LEU A 180 5.64 -9.09 -3.98
CA LEU A 180 5.53 -10.50 -4.36
C LEU A 180 6.89 -11.10 -4.78
N ILE A 181 7.71 -10.33 -5.49
CA ILE A 181 9.08 -10.72 -5.84
C ILE A 181 9.93 -10.89 -4.57
N ILE A 182 9.85 -9.93 -3.65
CA ILE A 182 10.55 -10.02 -2.36
C ILE A 182 10.05 -11.23 -1.55
N ALA A 183 8.75 -11.50 -1.53
CA ALA A 183 8.17 -12.68 -0.92
C ALA A 183 8.71 -13.97 -1.54
N GLY A 184 8.87 -14.02 -2.86
CA GLY A 184 9.48 -15.14 -3.57
C GLY A 184 10.93 -15.38 -3.14
N ILE A 185 11.72 -14.32 -3.01
CA ILE A 185 13.09 -14.41 -2.49
C ILE A 185 13.09 -14.93 -1.05
N MET A 186 12.20 -14.39 -0.19
CA MET A 186 12.06 -14.86 1.19
C MET A 186 11.67 -16.33 1.27
N MET A 187 10.79 -16.82 0.39
CA MET A 187 10.42 -18.23 0.32
C MET A 187 11.57 -19.11 -0.17
N ALA A 188 12.30 -18.68 -1.20
CA ALA A 188 13.42 -19.43 -1.76
C ALA A 188 14.56 -19.63 -0.75
N PHE A 189 14.81 -18.63 0.09
CA PHE A 189 15.85 -18.62 1.12
C PHE A 189 15.30 -18.79 2.55
N GLY A 190 14.04 -19.15 2.71
CA GLY A 190 13.32 -19.16 3.98
C GLY A 190 13.96 -20.06 5.05
N GLU A 191 14.51 -21.22 4.68
CA GLU A 191 15.21 -22.11 5.61
C GLU A 191 16.53 -21.50 6.11
N GLY A 192 17.25 -20.79 5.26
CA GLY A 192 18.46 -20.06 5.63
C GLY A 192 18.13 -18.88 6.56
N GLY A 193 17.11 -18.10 6.20
CA GLY A 193 16.63 -16.99 7.01
C GLY A 193 16.15 -17.41 8.40
N ALA A 194 15.38 -18.49 8.49
CA ALA A 194 14.93 -19.04 9.76
C ALA A 194 16.10 -19.48 10.65
N ARG A 195 17.12 -20.14 10.11
CA ARG A 195 18.34 -20.53 10.83
C ARG A 195 19.12 -19.30 11.33
N SER A 196 19.26 -18.29 10.49
CA SER A 196 19.94 -17.05 10.88
C SER A 196 19.18 -16.31 11.99
N MET A 197 17.85 -16.24 11.90
CA MET A 197 17.01 -15.61 12.92
C MET A 197 17.08 -16.36 14.24
N GLN A 198 17.10 -17.69 14.20
CA GLN A 198 17.27 -18.52 15.38
C GLN A 198 18.64 -18.27 16.02
N ALA A 199 19.73 -18.25 15.25
CA ALA A 199 21.09 -17.99 15.75
C ALA A 199 21.19 -16.60 16.39
N ILE A 200 20.55 -15.59 15.80
CA ILE A 200 20.47 -14.23 16.37
C ILE A 200 19.69 -14.26 17.70
N SER A 201 18.53 -14.89 17.73
CA SER A 201 17.68 -14.98 18.93
C SER A 201 18.41 -15.71 20.07
N GLU A 202 19.10 -16.81 19.77
CA GLU A 202 19.91 -17.57 20.73
C GLU A 202 21.06 -16.75 21.32
N ARG A 203 21.62 -15.84 20.52
CA ARG A 203 22.71 -14.95 20.97
C ARG A 203 22.22 -13.85 21.92
N PHE A 204 20.99 -13.36 21.77
CA PHE A 204 20.44 -12.29 22.60
C PHE A 204 19.73 -12.80 23.85
N VAL A 205 19.04 -13.92 23.75
CA VAL A 205 18.11 -14.40 24.82
C VAL A 205 18.58 -15.75 25.42
N GLY A 206 19.62 -16.34 24.85
CA GLY A 206 20.15 -17.64 25.23
C GLY A 206 19.56 -18.80 24.44
N PRO A 207 20.25 -19.97 24.39
CA PRO A 207 19.93 -21.07 23.49
C PRO A 207 18.56 -21.70 23.75
N GLU A 208 18.14 -21.86 24.99
CA GLU A 208 16.83 -22.47 25.32
C GLU A 208 15.66 -21.54 25.01
N ARG A 209 15.75 -20.27 25.39
CA ARG A 209 14.68 -19.26 25.20
C ARG A 209 14.60 -18.74 23.77
N GLY A 210 15.72 -18.69 23.06
CA GLY A 210 15.78 -18.21 21.67
C GLY A 210 15.01 -19.09 20.71
N GLY A 211 15.10 -20.43 20.89
CA GLY A 211 14.34 -21.39 20.11
C GLY A 211 12.83 -21.32 20.37
N GLU A 212 12.42 -21.18 21.61
CA GLU A 212 11.00 -21.01 21.99
C GLU A 212 10.42 -19.70 21.48
N PHE A 213 11.16 -18.59 21.61
CA PHE A 213 10.76 -17.27 21.12
C PHE A 213 10.54 -17.28 19.62
N THR A 214 11.45 -17.85 18.85
CA THR A 214 11.35 -17.96 17.39
C THR A 214 10.12 -18.81 16.99
N LYS A 215 9.88 -19.89 17.70
CA LYS A 215 8.74 -20.80 17.45
C LYS A 215 7.40 -20.12 17.75
N LEU A 216 7.28 -19.46 18.88
CA LEU A 216 6.08 -18.72 19.29
C LEU A 216 5.81 -17.56 18.34
N SER A 217 6.82 -16.74 18.02
CA SER A 217 6.68 -15.62 17.08
C SER A 217 6.21 -16.08 15.70
N THR A 218 6.81 -17.16 15.18
CA THR A 218 6.40 -17.72 13.87
C THR A 218 4.98 -18.27 13.90
N ALA A 219 4.59 -18.95 14.98
CA ALA A 219 3.24 -19.48 15.15
C ALA A 219 2.20 -18.34 15.24
N THR A 220 2.50 -17.30 16.01
CA THR A 220 1.63 -16.13 16.17
C THR A 220 1.46 -15.38 14.84
N ILE A 221 2.56 -15.09 14.13
CA ILE A 221 2.50 -14.42 12.82
C ILE A 221 1.65 -15.25 11.84
N ARG A 222 1.83 -16.56 11.83
CA ARG A 222 1.06 -17.46 10.97
C ARG A 222 -0.43 -17.45 11.33
N ALA A 223 -0.78 -17.54 12.61
CA ALA A 223 -2.16 -17.51 13.07
C ALA A 223 -2.86 -16.21 12.67
N VAL A 224 -2.21 -15.06 12.91
CA VAL A 224 -2.73 -13.74 12.52
C VAL A 224 -2.86 -13.61 11.00
N ALA A 225 -1.84 -14.02 10.24
CA ALA A 225 -1.85 -13.92 8.78
C ALA A 225 -2.90 -14.83 8.11
N GLN A 226 -3.23 -15.96 8.73
CA GLN A 226 -4.25 -16.88 8.25
C GLN A 226 -5.65 -16.57 8.80
N GLY A 227 -5.80 -15.53 9.61
CA GLY A 227 -7.08 -15.14 10.20
C GLY A 227 -7.61 -16.17 11.22
N VAL A 228 -6.74 -16.99 11.74
CA VAL A 228 -7.08 -17.97 12.79
C VAL A 228 -6.78 -17.33 14.15
N ILE A 229 -7.73 -16.59 14.65
CA ILE A 229 -7.76 -16.13 16.07
C ILE A 229 -9.07 -16.63 16.66
#